data_42bf02bb99fc5627b4a96d56501dc13e
#
_entry.id   42bf02bb99fc5627b4a96d56501dc13e
#
_cell.length_a   1.000
_cell.length_b   1.000
_cell.length_c   1.000
_cell.angle_alpha   90.00
_cell.angle_beta   90.00
_cell.angle_gamma   90.00
#
_symmetry.space_group_name_H-M   'P 1'
#
loop_
_entity.id
_entity.type
_entity.pdbx_description
1 polymer ?
#
loop_
_entity_poly.entity_id
_entity_poly.type
_entity_poly.pdbx_seq_one_letter_code
_entity_poly.pdbx_strand_id
1 'polypeptide(L)'
;MAYSYSDLTTDIRNYTEVDANVLTAAVINGFLRNSEHRINLDCPMDSDRLQAEAQFATDFNSITMPTGLLFVRGIQVYDSTSATTGEGVWLERRDQTFISEYVGELTGTEGGVAAQDTTGLPKYYSMYGGATTGTSTATSGAVYVAPTPDKNYKYIIHYNAMPTGLETNTSGTYVSSASSTL
;
A
#
# COMPACT_ATOMS: atom_id res chain seq x y z
N MET A 1 27.83 -8.65 16.56
CA MET A 1 27.24 -7.86 17.66
C MET A 1 25.93 -7.31 17.14
N ALA A 2 24.85 -7.51 17.88
CA ALA A 2 23.57 -6.91 17.47
C ALA A 2 23.56 -5.45 17.97
N TYR A 3 23.35 -4.50 17.06
CA TYR A 3 23.26 -3.09 17.36
C TYR A 3 21.81 -2.75 17.72
N SER A 4 21.58 -2.17 18.88
CA SER A 4 20.24 -1.90 19.38
C SER A 4 19.81 -0.43 19.16
N TYR A 5 18.51 -0.14 19.30
CA TYR A 5 18.00 1.22 19.31
C TYR A 5 18.65 2.06 20.43
N SER A 6 18.89 1.46 21.60
CA SER A 6 19.57 2.11 22.71
C SER A 6 21.01 2.49 22.37
N ASP A 7 21.72 1.61 21.67
CA ASP A 7 23.09 1.89 21.22
C ASP A 7 23.09 3.05 20.23
N LEU A 8 22.18 3.04 19.25
CA LEU A 8 22.03 4.11 18.26
C LEU A 8 21.75 5.47 18.92
N THR A 9 20.83 5.53 19.87
CA THR A 9 20.50 6.79 20.56
C THR A 9 21.62 7.29 21.42
N THR A 10 22.40 6.39 22.02
CA THR A 10 23.60 6.71 22.80
C THR A 10 24.70 7.24 21.89
N ASP A 11 24.95 6.59 20.77
CA ASP A 11 25.98 7.01 19.82
C ASP A 11 25.66 8.37 19.18
N ILE A 12 24.37 8.63 18.83
CA ILE A 12 23.95 9.93 18.33
C ILE A 12 24.26 11.03 19.34
N ARG A 13 23.97 10.82 20.63
CA ARG A 13 24.26 11.79 21.69
C ARG A 13 25.75 11.98 21.89
N ASN A 14 26.51 10.92 21.91
CA ASN A 14 27.97 10.96 22.05
C ASN A 14 28.61 11.71 20.85
N TYR A 15 28.13 11.44 19.65
CA TYR A 15 28.65 12.10 18.44
C TYR A 15 28.31 13.59 18.37
N THR A 16 27.12 13.96 18.83
CA THR A 16 26.68 15.36 18.86
C THR A 16 27.14 16.12 20.10
N GLU A 17 27.68 15.44 21.10
CA GLU A 17 28.06 15.99 22.41
C GLU A 17 26.92 16.73 23.12
N VAL A 18 25.67 16.26 22.90
CA VAL A 18 24.44 16.90 23.41
C VAL A 18 23.80 16.03 24.47
N ASP A 19 23.45 16.64 25.61
CA ASP A 19 22.79 15.98 26.71
C ASP A 19 21.38 15.47 26.35
N ALA A 20 20.94 14.42 27.02
CA ALA A 20 19.61 13.81 26.90
C ALA A 20 18.44 14.78 27.20
N ASN A 21 18.70 15.83 27.99
CA ASN A 21 17.72 16.88 28.29
C ASN A 21 17.44 17.79 27.08
N VAL A 22 18.42 17.96 26.19
CA VAL A 22 18.31 18.78 24.97
C VAL A 22 17.93 17.90 23.80
N LEU A 23 18.68 16.80 23.59
CA LEU A 23 18.40 15.82 22.55
C LEU A 23 17.57 14.68 23.14
N THR A 24 16.28 14.96 23.36
CA THR A 24 15.35 13.98 23.93
C THR A 24 15.11 12.80 22.98
N ALA A 25 14.66 11.67 23.54
CA ALA A 25 14.30 10.50 22.73
C ALA A 25 13.24 10.83 21.63
N ALA A 26 12.29 11.70 21.94
CA ALA A 26 11.28 12.12 20.99
C ALA A 26 11.87 12.86 19.78
N VAL A 27 12.87 13.71 19.99
CA VAL A 27 13.57 14.44 18.93
C VAL A 27 14.38 13.46 18.06
N ILE A 28 15.10 12.53 18.68
CA ILE A 28 15.87 11.50 17.97
C ILE A 28 14.92 10.63 17.14
N ASN A 29 13.78 10.21 17.70
CA ASN A 29 12.78 9.43 16.96
C ASN A 29 12.24 10.16 15.75
N GLY A 30 12.02 11.47 15.84
CA GLY A 30 11.63 12.30 14.72
C GLY A 30 12.67 12.29 13.58
N PHE A 31 13.95 12.40 13.91
CA PHE A 31 15.03 12.33 12.92
C PHE A 31 15.15 10.92 12.31
N LEU A 32 15.08 9.88 13.10
CA LEU A 32 15.13 8.50 12.62
C LEU A 32 13.98 8.21 11.67
N ARG A 33 12.76 8.57 12.05
CA ARG A 33 11.57 8.39 11.21
C ARG A 33 11.69 9.11 9.86
N ASN A 34 12.17 10.34 9.85
CA ASN A 34 12.38 11.09 8.62
C ASN A 34 13.47 10.45 7.75
N SER A 35 14.54 9.97 8.35
CA SER A 35 15.63 9.29 7.64
C SER A 35 15.17 7.96 7.04
N GLU A 36 14.45 7.13 7.81
CA GLU A 36 13.87 5.88 7.33
C GLU A 36 12.90 6.11 6.18
N HIS A 37 12.01 7.10 6.34
CA HIS A 37 11.07 7.44 5.28
C HIS A 37 11.78 7.82 3.98
N ARG A 38 12.83 8.62 4.07
CA ARG A 38 13.62 9.03 2.92
C ARG A 38 14.36 7.85 2.28
N ILE A 39 14.99 6.99 3.10
CA ILE A 39 15.68 5.80 2.60
C ILE A 39 14.71 4.88 1.85
N ASN A 40 13.53 4.63 2.40
CA ASN A 40 12.54 3.75 1.78
C ASN A 40 11.94 4.32 0.48
N LEU A 41 11.88 5.64 0.35
CA LEU A 41 11.47 6.28 -0.91
C LEU A 41 12.58 6.26 -1.97
N ASP A 42 13.81 6.55 -1.57
CA ASP A 42 14.94 6.68 -2.49
C ASP A 42 15.51 5.29 -2.89
N CYS A 43 15.46 4.33 -1.98
CA CYS A 43 16.02 2.99 -2.15
C CYS A 43 14.99 1.91 -1.80
N PRO A 44 13.96 1.67 -2.62
CA PRO A 44 12.97 0.64 -2.36
C PRO A 44 13.62 -0.75 -2.40
N MET A 45 13.64 -1.43 -1.25
CA MET A 45 14.24 -2.75 -1.11
C MET A 45 13.28 -3.87 -1.52
N ASP A 46 13.83 -4.97 -1.98
CA ASP A 46 13.03 -6.15 -2.35
C ASP A 46 12.40 -6.83 -1.12
N SER A 47 13.01 -6.67 0.05
CA SER A 47 12.46 -7.14 1.33
C SER A 47 11.12 -6.48 1.68
N ASP A 48 10.88 -5.28 1.16
CA ASP A 48 9.67 -4.49 1.47
C ASP A 48 8.55 -4.74 0.46
N ARG A 49 8.78 -5.67 -0.47
CA ARG A 49 7.75 -6.13 -1.41
C ARG A 49 6.79 -7.06 -0.70
N LEU A 50 5.56 -6.65 -0.64
CA LEU A 50 4.46 -7.43 -0.11
C LEU A 50 3.41 -7.68 -1.18
N GLN A 51 2.58 -8.67 -0.91
CA GLN A 51 1.38 -8.94 -1.68
C GLN A 51 0.18 -9.01 -0.74
N ALA A 52 -0.92 -8.47 -1.18
CA ALA A 52 -2.20 -8.57 -0.49
C ALA A 52 -3.22 -9.22 -1.42
N GLU A 53 -3.80 -10.32 -0.97
CA GLU A 53 -4.88 -10.99 -1.66
C GLU A 53 -6.22 -10.46 -1.16
N ALA A 54 -7.12 -10.16 -2.08
CA ALA A 54 -8.47 -9.77 -1.77
C ALA A 54 -9.43 -10.14 -2.92
N GLN A 55 -10.66 -9.66 -2.83
CA GLN A 55 -11.72 -9.97 -3.77
C GLN A 55 -12.45 -8.68 -4.16
N PHE A 56 -12.75 -8.53 -5.43
CA PHE A 56 -13.62 -7.44 -5.87
C PHE A 56 -15.03 -7.65 -5.33
N ALA A 57 -15.71 -6.56 -5.07
CA ALA A 57 -17.15 -6.60 -4.93
C ALA A 57 -17.80 -6.47 -6.31
N THR A 58 -18.84 -7.25 -6.57
CA THR A 58 -19.62 -7.14 -7.81
C THR A 58 -20.19 -5.73 -7.93
N ASP A 59 -20.14 -5.17 -9.13
CA ASP A 59 -20.61 -3.83 -9.45
C ASP A 59 -19.85 -2.66 -8.76
N PHE A 60 -18.69 -2.95 -8.18
CA PHE A 60 -17.80 -1.93 -7.61
C PHE A 60 -16.48 -1.87 -8.37
N ASN A 61 -16.15 -0.70 -8.87
CA ASN A 61 -14.92 -0.45 -9.63
C ASN A 61 -13.76 0.07 -8.79
N SER A 62 -13.91 0.16 -7.47
CA SER A 62 -12.88 0.67 -6.57
C SER A 62 -12.42 -0.38 -5.57
N ILE A 63 -11.13 -0.39 -5.28
CA ILE A 63 -10.51 -1.23 -4.24
C ILE A 63 -9.73 -0.37 -3.27
N THR A 64 -9.81 -0.72 -1.99
CA THR A 64 -9.08 -0.02 -0.93
C THR A 64 -7.62 -0.46 -0.93
N MET A 65 -6.73 0.49 -0.75
CA MET A 65 -5.29 0.22 -0.64
C MET A 65 -4.94 -0.46 0.68
N PRO A 66 -3.99 -1.40 0.67
CA PRO A 66 -3.41 -1.94 1.90
C PRO A 66 -2.78 -0.85 2.77
N THR A 67 -2.87 -1.04 4.09
CA THR A 67 -2.24 -0.12 5.05
C THR A 67 -0.71 -0.14 4.89
N GLY A 68 -0.09 1.03 5.01
CA GLY A 68 1.37 1.15 4.89
C GLY A 68 1.92 1.03 3.47
N LEU A 69 1.06 1.06 2.45
CA LEU A 69 1.47 1.03 1.07
C LEU A 69 2.24 2.32 0.71
N LEU A 70 3.44 2.17 0.15
CA LEU A 70 4.22 3.27 -0.44
C LEU A 70 3.84 3.45 -1.91
N PHE A 71 3.93 2.39 -2.70
CA PHE A 71 3.52 2.43 -4.11
C PHE A 71 3.13 1.04 -4.62
N VAL A 72 2.18 1.02 -5.54
CA VAL A 72 1.72 -0.19 -6.21
C VAL A 72 2.69 -0.55 -7.33
N ARG A 73 3.12 -1.81 -7.37
CA ARG A 73 3.94 -2.35 -8.46
C ARG A 73 3.09 -2.94 -9.57
N GLY A 74 2.00 -3.57 -9.22
CA GLY A 74 1.06 -4.13 -10.17
C GLY A 74 -0.09 -4.84 -9.47
N ILE A 75 -1.13 -5.09 -10.21
CA ILE A 75 -2.31 -5.81 -9.76
C ILE A 75 -2.54 -6.98 -10.71
N GLN A 76 -2.72 -8.15 -10.15
CA GLN A 76 -3.03 -9.36 -10.88
C GLN A 76 -4.44 -9.82 -10.54
N VAL A 77 -5.22 -10.12 -11.53
CA VAL A 77 -6.62 -10.56 -11.38
C VAL A 77 -6.77 -11.97 -11.91
N TYR A 78 -7.55 -12.77 -11.21
CA TYR A 78 -7.87 -14.14 -11.56
C TYR A 78 -9.34 -14.27 -11.94
N ASP A 79 -9.62 -14.95 -13.04
CA ASP A 79 -11.00 -15.27 -13.43
C ASP A 79 -11.54 -16.40 -12.53
N SER A 80 -11.55 -16.11 -11.25
CA SER A 80 -12.04 -17.03 -10.22
C SER A 80 -12.58 -16.25 -9.04
N THR A 81 -13.69 -16.71 -8.48
CA THR A 81 -14.29 -16.16 -7.27
C THR A 81 -13.81 -16.84 -5.98
N SER A 82 -13.07 -17.95 -6.09
CA SER A 82 -12.71 -18.77 -4.93
C SER A 82 -11.21 -18.94 -4.71
N ALA A 83 -10.38 -18.80 -5.73
CA ALA A 83 -8.96 -19.07 -5.63
C ALA A 83 -8.12 -18.14 -6.48
N THR A 84 -6.87 -17.93 -6.08
CA THR A 84 -5.81 -17.26 -6.86
C THR A 84 -4.96 -18.28 -7.63
N THR A 85 -5.56 -19.41 -7.97
CA THR A 85 -4.95 -20.48 -8.77
C THR A 85 -5.43 -20.38 -10.21
N GLY A 86 -4.53 -20.55 -11.15
CA GLY A 86 -4.82 -20.42 -12.58
C GLY A 86 -4.04 -19.28 -13.23
N GLU A 87 -4.44 -18.92 -14.43
CA GLU A 87 -3.81 -17.83 -15.15
C GLU A 87 -4.29 -16.48 -14.59
N GLY A 88 -3.40 -15.81 -13.84
CA GLY A 88 -3.63 -14.43 -13.42
C GLY A 88 -3.27 -13.45 -14.51
N VAL A 89 -4.16 -12.52 -14.79
CA VAL A 89 -3.96 -11.45 -15.78
C VAL A 89 -3.49 -10.19 -15.06
N TRP A 90 -2.36 -9.61 -15.54
CA TRP A 90 -1.90 -8.34 -15.01
C TRP A 90 -2.75 -7.19 -15.57
N LEU A 91 -3.19 -6.32 -14.67
CA LEU A 91 -3.88 -5.10 -15.05
C LEU A 91 -2.89 -4.09 -15.62
N GLU A 92 -3.26 -3.42 -16.69
CA GLU A 92 -2.49 -2.33 -17.27
C GLU A 92 -2.83 -1.01 -16.56
N ARG A 93 -1.79 -0.28 -16.14
CA ARG A 93 -1.99 1.04 -15.55
C ARG A 93 -2.35 2.05 -16.63
N ARG A 94 -3.45 2.75 -16.42
CA ARG A 94 -3.94 3.82 -17.30
C ARG A 94 -4.17 5.11 -16.51
N ASP A 95 -4.30 6.19 -17.24
CA ASP A 95 -4.67 7.48 -16.65
C ASP A 95 -6.13 7.47 -16.19
N GLN A 96 -6.42 8.34 -15.25
CA GLN A 96 -7.75 8.51 -14.70
C GLN A 96 -8.79 8.89 -15.75
N THR A 97 -8.41 9.77 -16.69
CA THR A 97 -9.30 10.22 -17.76
C THR A 97 -9.73 9.05 -18.64
N PHE A 98 -8.80 8.15 -18.95
CA PHE A 98 -9.12 6.93 -19.70
C PHE A 98 -10.16 6.07 -18.97
N ILE A 99 -9.98 5.86 -17.67
CA ILE A 99 -10.92 5.06 -16.86
C ILE A 99 -12.30 5.74 -16.83
N SER A 100 -12.35 7.07 -16.65
CA SER A 100 -13.60 7.83 -16.68
C SER A 100 -14.35 7.70 -18.00
N GLU A 101 -13.62 7.80 -19.09
CA GLU A 101 -14.22 7.69 -20.44
C GLU A 101 -14.67 6.25 -20.73
N TYR A 102 -13.91 5.27 -20.24
CA TYR A 102 -14.18 3.86 -20.52
C TYR A 102 -15.35 3.31 -19.69
N VAL A 103 -15.46 3.71 -18.41
CA VAL A 103 -16.49 3.20 -17.49
C VAL A 103 -17.69 4.15 -17.42
N GLY A 104 -17.51 5.43 -17.76
CA GLY A 104 -18.57 6.44 -17.74
C GLY A 104 -18.83 7.07 -16.36
N GLU A 105 -18.71 6.35 -15.27
CA GLU A 105 -18.88 6.86 -13.92
C GLU A 105 -17.77 6.35 -12.98
N LEU A 106 -17.03 7.31 -12.38
CA LEU A 106 -15.93 7.00 -11.46
C LEU A 106 -16.34 7.00 -9.98
N THR A 107 -17.51 7.47 -9.69
CA THR A 107 -18.03 7.44 -8.33
C THR A 107 -18.61 6.07 -8.06
N GLY A 108 -17.84 5.23 -7.38
CA GLY A 108 -18.33 3.98 -6.81
C GLY A 108 -19.40 4.27 -5.78
N THR A 109 -20.55 4.71 -6.24
CA THR A 109 -21.75 4.87 -5.44
C THR A 109 -22.41 3.51 -5.39
N GLU A 110 -22.54 3.05 -4.19
CA GLU A 110 -23.25 1.87 -3.78
C GLU A 110 -24.27 1.34 -4.81
N GLY A 111 -23.94 0.21 -5.43
CA GLY A 111 -24.93 -0.69 -6.02
C GLY A 111 -25.69 -0.24 -7.26
N GLY A 112 -25.17 0.69 -8.02
CA GLY A 112 -25.82 1.13 -9.23
C GLY A 112 -24.87 1.17 -10.41
N VAL A 113 -24.71 0.07 -11.12
CA VAL A 113 -24.16 0.10 -12.47
C VAL A 113 -25.14 0.88 -13.32
N ALA A 114 -24.73 2.07 -13.81
CA ALA A 114 -25.52 2.74 -14.83
C ALA A 114 -25.62 1.82 -16.06
N ALA A 115 -26.74 1.85 -16.75
CA ALA A 115 -27.01 0.95 -17.89
C ALA A 115 -26.03 1.08 -19.07
N GLN A 116 -25.03 1.95 -18.94
CA GLN A 116 -23.97 2.21 -19.94
C GLN A 116 -22.58 1.75 -19.46
N ASP A 117 -22.43 1.26 -18.22
CA ASP A 117 -21.13 0.86 -17.73
C ASP A 117 -20.69 -0.46 -18.35
N THR A 118 -19.46 -0.46 -18.82
CA THR A 118 -18.83 -1.70 -19.30
C THR A 118 -18.48 -2.57 -18.12
N THR A 119 -19.14 -3.71 -17.99
CA THR A 119 -18.87 -4.69 -16.94
C THR A 119 -18.11 -5.90 -17.45
N GLY A 120 -17.33 -6.54 -16.59
CA GLY A 120 -16.59 -7.76 -16.93
C GLY A 120 -15.30 -7.92 -16.11
N LEU A 121 -14.43 -8.82 -16.57
CA LEU A 121 -13.13 -9.02 -15.95
C LEU A 121 -12.27 -7.75 -16.11
N PRO A 122 -11.80 -7.12 -15.02
CA PRO A 122 -10.95 -5.95 -15.09
C PRO A 122 -9.67 -6.17 -15.89
N LYS A 123 -9.27 -5.14 -16.66
CA LYS A 123 -8.06 -5.15 -17.50
C LYS A 123 -7.15 -3.95 -17.22
N TYR A 124 -7.73 -2.86 -16.75
CA TYR A 124 -7.05 -1.61 -16.52
C TYR A 124 -7.23 -1.14 -15.09
N TYR A 125 -6.28 -0.37 -14.61
CA TYR A 125 -6.42 0.30 -13.32
C TYR A 125 -5.82 1.70 -13.34
N SER A 126 -6.34 2.56 -12.48
CA SER A 126 -5.78 3.86 -12.19
C SER A 126 -5.72 4.11 -10.68
N MET A 127 -4.79 4.95 -10.26
CA MET A 127 -4.58 5.25 -8.86
C MET A 127 -5.13 6.62 -8.51
N TYR A 128 -5.85 6.68 -7.39
CA TYR A 128 -6.41 7.91 -6.83
C TYR A 128 -5.85 8.14 -5.42
N GLY A 129 -5.71 9.41 -5.06
CA GLY A 129 -5.28 9.80 -3.71
C GLY A 129 -6.32 9.57 -2.62
N GLY A 130 -7.54 9.34 -2.99
CA GLY A 130 -8.68 9.10 -2.12
C GLY A 130 -9.96 9.55 -2.79
N ALA A 131 -11.06 8.89 -2.48
CA ALA A 131 -12.39 9.30 -2.89
C ALA A 131 -13.20 9.70 -1.66
N THR A 132 -13.89 10.82 -1.73
CA THR A 132 -14.88 11.21 -0.74
C THR A 132 -16.25 10.99 -1.33
N THR A 133 -17.01 10.06 -0.76
CA THR A 133 -18.41 9.87 -1.13
C THR A 133 -19.29 10.42 -0.03
N GLY A 134 -19.98 11.53 -0.30
CA GLY A 134 -20.87 12.18 0.67
C GLY A 134 -20.14 12.68 1.92
N THR A 135 -20.57 12.26 3.10
CA THR A 135 -20.01 12.64 4.40
C THR A 135 -18.87 11.74 4.87
N SER A 136 -18.51 10.71 4.12
CA SER A 136 -17.42 9.80 4.47
C SER A 136 -16.10 10.27 3.87
N THR A 137 -15.16 10.60 4.73
CA THR A 137 -13.79 10.91 4.34
C THR A 137 -13.04 9.60 4.16
N ALA A 138 -12.85 9.16 2.92
CA ALA A 138 -11.93 8.06 2.65
C ALA A 138 -10.50 8.53 2.91
N THR A 139 -9.92 8.10 4.00
CA THR A 139 -8.54 8.42 4.40
C THR A 139 -7.50 7.55 3.71
N SER A 140 -7.94 6.57 2.94
CA SER A 140 -7.07 5.64 2.21
C SER A 140 -7.16 5.91 0.71
N GLY A 141 -6.03 5.88 0.03
CA GLY A 141 -6.01 5.91 -1.43
C GLY A 141 -6.84 4.77 -2.02
N ALA A 142 -7.40 4.99 -3.18
CA ALA A 142 -8.18 4.01 -3.90
C ALA A 142 -7.55 3.68 -5.25
N VAL A 143 -7.73 2.45 -5.70
CA VAL A 143 -7.48 2.05 -7.08
C VAL A 143 -8.82 1.86 -7.76
N TYR A 144 -8.98 2.48 -8.90
CA TYR A 144 -10.12 2.25 -9.76
C TYR A 144 -9.75 1.27 -10.87
N VAL A 145 -10.63 0.35 -11.17
CA VAL A 145 -10.43 -0.69 -12.18
C VAL A 145 -11.48 -0.57 -13.28
N ALA A 146 -11.13 -1.02 -14.47
CA ALA A 146 -12.01 -1.03 -15.63
C ALA A 146 -11.76 -2.28 -16.47
N PRO A 147 -12.80 -2.92 -17.03
CA PRO A 147 -14.24 -2.72 -16.76
C PRO A 147 -14.62 -2.90 -15.29
N THR A 148 -15.81 -2.46 -14.91
CA THR A 148 -16.39 -2.73 -13.59
C THR A 148 -16.58 -4.24 -13.40
N PRO A 149 -16.12 -4.84 -12.28
CA PRO A 149 -16.25 -6.28 -12.07
C PRO A 149 -17.71 -6.73 -12.06
N ASP A 150 -18.07 -7.70 -12.92
CA ASP A 150 -19.39 -8.34 -12.95
C ASP A 150 -19.52 -9.51 -11.96
N LYS A 151 -18.41 -9.89 -11.33
CA LYS A 151 -18.31 -10.95 -10.30
C LYS A 151 -17.26 -10.59 -9.26
N ASN A 152 -17.28 -11.32 -8.15
CA ASN A 152 -16.29 -11.19 -7.09
C ASN A 152 -14.97 -11.88 -7.46
N TYR A 153 -14.29 -11.40 -8.49
CA TYR A 153 -12.99 -11.92 -8.90
C TYR A 153 -11.94 -11.75 -7.80
N LYS A 154 -11.05 -12.72 -7.69
CA LYS A 154 -9.87 -12.63 -6.83
C LYS A 154 -8.81 -11.77 -7.47
N TYR A 155 -8.12 -10.99 -6.66
CA TYR A 155 -6.97 -10.21 -7.10
C TYR A 155 -5.84 -10.23 -6.08
N ILE A 156 -4.64 -10.00 -6.55
CA ILE A 156 -3.45 -9.80 -5.74
C ILE A 156 -2.87 -8.43 -6.08
N ILE A 157 -2.70 -7.58 -5.07
CA ILE A 157 -1.93 -6.34 -5.19
C ILE A 157 -0.50 -6.63 -4.79
N HIS A 158 0.43 -6.36 -5.69
CA HIS A 158 1.86 -6.36 -5.42
C HIS A 158 2.30 -4.91 -5.17
N TYR A 159 2.91 -4.67 -4.01
CA TYR A 159 3.26 -3.32 -3.60
C TYR A 159 4.53 -3.30 -2.76
N ASN A 160 5.14 -2.12 -2.64
CA ASN A 160 6.14 -1.90 -1.62
C ASN A 160 5.45 -1.30 -0.39
N ALA A 161 5.74 -1.89 0.75
CA ALA A 161 5.24 -1.41 2.03
C ALA A 161 6.28 -0.52 2.71
N MET A 162 5.81 0.40 3.53
CA MET A 162 6.65 1.08 4.49
C MET A 162 6.96 0.10 5.63
N PRO A 163 8.23 -0.23 5.87
CA PRO A 163 8.57 -1.10 6.99
C PRO A 163 8.21 -0.45 8.32
N THR A 164 8.02 -1.27 9.33
CA THR A 164 7.77 -0.77 10.69
C THR A 164 8.97 0.02 11.16
N GLY A 165 8.77 1.28 11.54
CA GLY A 165 9.84 2.17 11.96
C GLY A 165 10.61 1.67 13.18
N LEU A 166 11.88 1.99 13.23
CA LEU A 166 12.78 1.61 14.33
C LEU A 166 12.31 2.16 15.66
N GLU A 167 11.64 3.31 15.66
CA GLU A 167 11.08 3.96 16.84
C GLU A 167 9.99 3.14 17.55
N THR A 168 9.27 2.28 16.80
CA THR A 168 8.20 1.44 17.36
C THR A 168 8.74 0.16 17.97
N ASN A 169 9.98 -0.19 17.69
CA ASN A 169 10.63 -1.40 18.17
C ASN A 169 11.61 -1.12 19.31
N THR A 170 11.12 -0.48 20.38
CA THR A 170 11.95 -0.07 21.53
C THR A 170 12.53 -1.24 22.33
N SER A 171 12.08 -2.48 22.11
CA SER A 171 12.51 -3.69 22.81
C SER A 171 13.34 -4.64 21.95
N GLY A 172 13.53 -4.36 20.67
CA GLY A 172 14.13 -5.30 19.74
C GLY A 172 15.56 -4.96 19.38
N THR A 173 16.37 -5.99 19.26
CA THR A 173 17.59 -5.98 18.48
C THR A 173 17.25 -5.75 17.02
N TYR A 174 18.04 -4.95 16.31
CA TYR A 174 17.98 -4.78 14.86
C TYR A 174 18.33 -6.06 14.09
N VAL A 175 17.71 -7.12 14.44
CA VAL A 175 17.64 -8.26 13.57
C VAL A 175 16.22 -8.23 13.06
N SER A 176 16.02 -7.74 11.83
CA SER A 176 14.83 -8.14 11.14
C SER A 176 14.73 -9.64 11.31
N SER A 177 13.77 -10.09 12.03
CA SER A 177 13.36 -11.47 11.95
C SER A 177 12.70 -11.60 10.57
N ALA A 178 13.52 -11.61 9.53
CA ALA A 178 13.19 -12.34 8.36
C ALA A 178 13.11 -13.78 8.87
N SER A 179 11.93 -14.16 9.33
CA SER A 179 11.57 -15.55 9.46
C SER A 179 11.61 -16.11 8.06
N SER A 180 12.81 -16.46 7.63
CA SER A 180 13.00 -17.32 6.48
C SER A 180 12.65 -18.73 6.94
N THR A 181 11.40 -19.03 6.92
CA THR A 181 10.96 -20.39 6.68
C THR A 181 11.12 -20.63 5.19
N LEU A 182 12.30 -21.11 4.81
CA LEU A 182 12.50 -21.84 3.57
C LEU A 182 11.72 -23.16 3.64
#